data_93e484d4594479989c748f626c3f8c5d
#
_entry.id   93e484d4594479989c748f626c3f8c5d
#
_cell.length_a   1.000
_cell.length_b   1.000
_cell.length_c   1.000
_cell.angle_alpha   90.00
_cell.angle_beta   90.00
_cell.angle_gamma   90.00
#
_symmetry.space_group_name_H-M   'P 1'
#
loop_
_entity.id
_entity.type
_entity.pdbx_description
1 polymer ?
#
loop_
_entity_poly.entity_id
_entity_poly.type
_entity_poly.pdbx_seq_one_letter_code
_entity_poly.pdbx_strand_id
1 'polypeptide(L)'
;MNNMVSISLCMIVKDEEDTIERCLDSVKELCDEIIIVDTGSTDKTKELARRYTKRLFDFKWVHHFAKARNFAFSKATKDYILWLDADDVILKDDLQKLLLLKQTLDQSVDAVMMPYNLAFDSSGNVTFSSKRHRLVKRSRNFQWIGAVHEYLAVGGKIIRQDAAVTHRSTKTEKSDRNLKIYQQNLKDGKTFSPRDLYYYANECFDHSLYDEAIAHYEKFLKSGLGWSEDCISACDKLAEIFIRKNEQDKAIKAALRSFEYDLPRAEHCCKLGYIYLTQQNIDKAIFWYDLATKLDIQRAENTGGFVQKAYYTWIPHIQLCVCYDRNGNIEKAFEHNEKAREYAPTNPSVLYNKEYFEKRFSKS
;
A
#
# COMPACT_ATOMS: atom_id res chain seq x y z
N MET A 1 18.45 -22.74 29.80
CA MET A 1 18.75 -21.30 29.66
C MET A 1 18.34 -20.90 28.25
N ASN A 2 17.31 -20.08 28.09
CA ASN A 2 16.98 -19.55 26.76
C ASN A 2 18.13 -18.61 26.36
N ASN A 3 18.96 -19.03 25.42
CA ASN A 3 20.00 -18.15 24.89
C ASN A 3 19.30 -17.03 24.11
N MET A 4 19.51 -15.81 24.53
CA MET A 4 19.10 -14.59 23.81
C MET A 4 19.60 -14.69 22.37
N VAL A 5 18.70 -14.46 21.40
CA VAL A 5 19.05 -14.52 19.96
C VAL A 5 19.89 -13.29 19.58
N SER A 6 20.77 -13.46 18.60
CA SER A 6 21.57 -12.35 18.05
C SER A 6 20.98 -11.87 16.72
N ILE A 7 21.07 -10.55 16.46
CA ILE A 7 20.39 -9.88 15.33
C ILE A 7 21.40 -9.07 14.51
N SER A 8 21.42 -9.33 13.18
CA SER A 8 22.06 -8.47 12.18
C SER A 8 21.04 -7.50 11.60
N LEU A 9 21.25 -6.19 11.68
CA LEU A 9 20.54 -5.22 10.85
C LEU A 9 21.15 -5.24 9.45
N CYS A 10 20.31 -5.37 8.42
CA CYS A 10 20.70 -5.26 7.00
C CYS A 10 19.93 -4.13 6.33
N MET A 11 20.67 -3.18 5.78
CA MET A 11 20.11 -2.02 5.06
C MET A 11 20.75 -1.86 3.68
N ILE A 12 19.98 -1.39 2.72
CA ILE A 12 20.48 -0.82 1.47
C ILE A 12 20.19 0.68 1.49
N VAL A 13 21.15 1.50 1.10
CA VAL A 13 21.02 2.96 1.20
C VAL A 13 21.49 3.66 -0.09
N LYS A 14 20.90 4.82 -0.37
CA LYS A 14 21.36 5.74 -1.41
C LYS A 14 20.82 7.15 -1.15
N ASP A 15 21.74 8.11 -0.97
CA ASP A 15 21.42 9.53 -0.75
C ASP A 15 20.38 9.73 0.38
N GLU A 16 20.77 9.29 1.59
CA GLU A 16 19.94 9.25 2.81
C GLU A 16 20.57 10.02 3.99
N GLU A 17 21.39 11.06 3.71
CA GLU A 17 22.09 11.83 4.76
C GLU A 17 21.14 12.43 5.80
N ASP A 18 19.89 12.77 5.41
CA ASP A 18 18.90 13.39 6.31
C ASP A 18 18.18 12.38 7.22
N THR A 19 18.26 11.10 6.94
CA THR A 19 17.40 10.08 7.57
C THR A 19 18.19 8.96 8.25
N ILE A 20 19.36 8.60 7.75
CA ILE A 20 20.10 7.40 8.14
C ILE A 20 20.48 7.39 9.64
N GLU A 21 20.94 8.51 10.20
CA GLU A 21 21.32 8.56 11.62
C GLU A 21 20.11 8.33 12.53
N ARG A 22 18.97 8.95 12.22
CA ARG A 22 17.73 8.75 12.97
C ARG A 22 17.26 7.29 12.94
N CYS A 23 17.36 6.62 11.79
CA CYS A 23 17.05 5.20 11.67
C CYS A 23 17.98 4.36 12.55
N LEU A 24 19.30 4.54 12.41
CA LEU A 24 20.29 3.77 13.13
C LEU A 24 20.24 4.00 14.66
N ASP A 25 20.03 5.25 15.09
CA ASP A 25 19.84 5.57 16.51
C ASP A 25 18.63 4.87 17.11
N SER A 26 17.55 4.71 16.34
CA SER A 26 16.32 4.05 16.81
C SER A 26 16.46 2.55 17.04
N VAL A 27 17.51 1.91 16.50
CA VAL A 27 17.61 0.44 16.46
C VAL A 27 18.96 -0.10 16.94
N LYS A 28 19.97 0.76 17.19
CA LYS A 28 21.34 0.34 17.55
C LYS A 28 21.41 -0.55 18.80
N GLU A 29 20.54 -0.34 19.79
CA GLU A 29 20.51 -1.14 21.03
C GLU A 29 19.98 -2.57 20.80
N LEU A 30 19.15 -2.76 19.78
CA LEU A 30 18.57 -4.06 19.44
C LEU A 30 19.57 -4.95 18.71
N CYS A 31 20.42 -4.36 17.85
CA CYS A 31 21.23 -5.08 16.88
C CYS A 31 22.63 -5.39 17.40
N ASP A 32 23.07 -6.64 17.23
CA ASP A 32 24.44 -7.09 17.57
C ASP A 32 25.41 -6.89 16.40
N GLU A 33 24.88 -6.56 15.22
CA GLU A 33 25.63 -6.30 14.02
C GLU A 33 24.82 -5.37 13.10
N ILE A 34 25.50 -4.39 12.52
CA ILE A 34 24.90 -3.46 11.54
C ILE A 34 25.66 -3.59 10.22
N ILE A 35 24.91 -3.93 9.16
CA ILE A 35 25.40 -4.10 7.78
C ILE A 35 24.69 -3.07 6.90
N ILE A 36 25.48 -2.21 6.30
CA ILE A 36 24.97 -1.20 5.36
C ILE A 36 25.58 -1.46 4.00
N VAL A 37 24.72 -1.50 2.99
CA VAL A 37 25.11 -1.64 1.58
C VAL A 37 24.75 -0.34 0.88
N ASP A 38 25.76 0.41 0.52
CA ASP A 38 25.62 1.64 -0.26
C ASP A 38 25.50 1.31 -1.75
N THR A 39 24.46 1.82 -2.39
CA THR A 39 24.16 1.57 -3.81
C THR A 39 24.56 2.73 -4.72
N GLY A 40 25.47 3.59 -4.25
CA GLY A 40 26.04 4.69 -5.00
C GLY A 40 25.57 6.06 -4.50
N SER A 41 25.67 6.32 -3.18
CA SER A 41 25.43 7.63 -2.59
C SER A 41 26.48 8.64 -3.01
N THR A 42 26.04 9.86 -3.24
CA THR A 42 26.87 11.01 -3.61
C THR A 42 26.91 12.10 -2.53
N ASP A 43 26.08 11.93 -1.49
CA ASP A 43 25.97 12.78 -0.30
C ASP A 43 26.80 12.21 0.88
N LYS A 44 26.54 12.69 2.10
CA LYS A 44 27.25 12.26 3.32
C LYS A 44 26.77 10.91 3.89
N THR A 45 25.86 10.21 3.24
CA THR A 45 25.31 8.93 3.74
C THR A 45 26.39 7.96 4.20
N LYS A 46 27.44 7.77 3.41
CA LYS A 46 28.53 6.84 3.75
C LYS A 46 29.37 7.30 4.94
N GLU A 47 29.58 8.61 5.07
CA GLU A 47 30.31 9.19 6.22
C GLU A 47 29.52 8.95 7.50
N LEU A 48 28.22 9.26 7.49
CA LEU A 48 27.33 9.09 8.64
C LEU A 48 27.21 7.62 9.04
N ALA A 49 27.02 6.72 8.07
CA ALA A 49 26.96 5.29 8.29
C ALA A 49 28.20 4.71 8.99
N ARG A 50 29.40 5.22 8.65
CA ARG A 50 30.67 4.77 9.28
C ARG A 50 30.78 5.07 10.78
N ARG A 51 29.96 5.97 11.33
CA ARG A 51 29.89 6.24 12.77
C ARG A 51 29.28 5.08 13.54
N TYR A 52 28.45 4.27 12.88
CA TYR A 52 27.70 3.15 13.48
C TYR A 52 28.31 1.78 13.17
N THR A 53 28.98 1.62 12.05
CA THR A 53 29.52 0.33 11.65
C THR A 53 30.74 0.43 10.75
N LYS A 54 31.66 -0.56 10.90
CA LYS A 54 32.74 -0.80 9.94
C LYS A 54 32.29 -1.71 8.78
N ARG A 55 31.09 -2.30 8.86
CA ARG A 55 30.54 -3.22 7.84
C ARG A 55 29.70 -2.46 6.83
N LEU A 56 30.31 -1.50 6.20
CA LEU A 56 29.78 -0.73 5.08
C LEU A 56 30.35 -1.29 3.77
N PHE A 57 29.51 -1.71 2.86
CA PHE A 57 29.85 -2.32 1.58
C PHE A 57 29.31 -1.49 0.43
N ASP A 58 30.10 -1.36 -0.64
CA ASP A 58 29.63 -0.76 -1.88
C ASP A 58 28.97 -1.85 -2.77
N PHE A 59 27.86 -1.52 -3.36
CA PHE A 59 27.15 -2.35 -4.33
C PHE A 59 26.90 -1.56 -5.61
N LYS A 60 27.50 -1.96 -6.71
CA LYS A 60 27.23 -1.32 -8.00
C LYS A 60 25.74 -1.51 -8.35
N TRP A 61 25.02 -0.40 -8.45
CA TRP A 61 23.59 -0.44 -8.77
C TRP A 61 23.33 -1.09 -10.13
N VAL A 62 22.45 -2.07 -10.15
CA VAL A 62 22.10 -2.88 -11.33
C VAL A 62 20.60 -2.81 -11.66
N HIS A 63 19.93 -1.72 -11.26
CA HIS A 63 18.50 -1.51 -11.46
C HIS A 63 17.63 -2.65 -10.90
N HIS A 64 17.98 -3.13 -9.68
CA HIS A 64 17.33 -4.30 -9.09
C HIS A 64 17.47 -4.32 -7.58
N PHE A 65 16.41 -3.95 -6.86
CA PHE A 65 16.41 -3.86 -5.41
C PHE A 65 16.68 -5.20 -4.73
N ALA A 66 16.01 -6.28 -5.13
CA ALA A 66 16.21 -7.59 -4.50
C ALA A 66 17.67 -8.06 -4.58
N LYS A 67 18.42 -7.75 -5.66
CA LYS A 67 19.84 -8.09 -5.73
C LYS A 67 20.66 -7.36 -4.67
N ALA A 68 20.42 -6.07 -4.45
CA ALA A 68 21.10 -5.29 -3.42
C ALA A 68 20.74 -5.81 -2.02
N ARG A 69 19.45 -6.10 -1.75
CA ARG A 69 19.00 -6.65 -0.46
C ARG A 69 19.56 -8.06 -0.20
N ASN A 70 19.58 -8.93 -1.20
CA ASN A 70 20.19 -10.25 -1.07
C ASN A 70 21.69 -10.16 -0.82
N PHE A 71 22.38 -9.20 -1.46
CA PHE A 71 23.79 -8.92 -1.16
C PHE A 71 23.96 -8.47 0.31
N ALA A 72 23.11 -7.58 0.82
CA ALA A 72 23.14 -7.20 2.23
C ALA A 72 22.90 -8.41 3.15
N PHE A 73 21.90 -9.24 2.87
CA PHE A 73 21.59 -10.46 3.63
C PHE A 73 22.75 -11.46 3.63
N SER A 74 23.49 -11.58 2.51
CA SER A 74 24.65 -12.48 2.43
C SER A 74 25.81 -12.07 3.35
N LYS A 75 25.81 -10.82 3.85
CA LYS A 75 26.82 -10.32 4.77
C LYS A 75 26.48 -10.56 6.26
N ALA A 76 25.22 -10.91 6.57
CA ALA A 76 24.75 -11.15 7.92
C ALA A 76 25.42 -12.39 8.57
N THR A 77 25.79 -12.29 9.84
CA THR A 77 26.44 -13.38 10.58
C THR A 77 25.64 -13.85 11.80
N LYS A 78 24.65 -13.07 12.28
CA LYS A 78 23.89 -13.35 13.49
C LYS A 78 22.75 -14.35 13.23
N ASP A 79 22.03 -14.75 14.29
CA ASP A 79 20.97 -15.76 14.21
C ASP A 79 19.80 -15.31 13.36
N TYR A 80 19.42 -14.03 13.48
CA TYR A 80 18.33 -13.39 12.74
C TYR A 80 18.80 -12.17 11.98
N ILE A 81 18.08 -11.84 10.92
CA ILE A 81 18.26 -10.63 10.12
C ILE A 81 17.03 -9.74 10.33
N LEU A 82 17.26 -8.53 10.84
CA LEU A 82 16.33 -7.41 10.78
C LEU A 82 16.66 -6.58 9.55
N TRP A 83 15.65 -6.12 8.81
CA TRP A 83 15.87 -5.20 7.72
C TRP A 83 15.01 -3.95 7.87
N LEU A 84 15.60 -2.81 7.56
CA LEU A 84 14.97 -1.49 7.57
C LEU A 84 15.39 -0.71 6.32
N ASP A 85 14.56 0.24 5.92
CA ASP A 85 14.92 1.30 4.99
C ASP A 85 15.48 2.50 5.80
N ALA A 86 16.27 3.36 5.17
CA ALA A 86 16.96 4.44 5.90
C ALA A 86 16.01 5.51 6.47
N ASP A 87 14.79 5.57 5.96
CA ASP A 87 13.72 6.45 6.42
C ASP A 87 12.73 5.76 7.39
N ASP A 88 13.03 4.52 7.80
CA ASP A 88 12.29 3.81 8.85
C ASP A 88 12.83 4.17 10.24
N VAL A 89 11.95 4.12 11.25
CA VAL A 89 12.31 4.25 12.67
C VAL A 89 11.54 3.22 13.49
N ILE A 90 12.16 2.77 14.59
CA ILE A 90 11.51 2.01 15.65
C ILE A 90 11.29 2.97 16.83
N LEU A 91 10.01 3.22 17.17
CA LEU A 91 9.66 4.09 18.29
C LEU A 91 10.05 3.44 19.63
N LYS A 92 10.24 4.26 20.66
CA LYS A 92 10.76 3.82 21.96
C LYS A 92 9.99 2.64 22.55
N ASP A 93 8.66 2.69 22.52
CA ASP A 93 7.82 1.63 23.09
C ASP A 93 7.92 0.34 22.26
N ASP A 94 8.04 0.47 20.94
CA ASP A 94 8.22 -0.68 20.04
C ASP A 94 9.62 -1.28 20.19
N LEU A 95 10.64 -0.45 20.43
CA LEU A 95 12.00 -0.92 20.74
C LEU A 95 12.00 -1.78 22.01
N GLN A 96 11.30 -1.37 23.06
CA GLN A 96 11.21 -2.17 24.31
C GLN A 96 10.56 -3.53 24.05
N LYS A 97 9.49 -3.58 23.25
CA LYS A 97 8.87 -4.85 22.86
C LYS A 97 9.83 -5.76 22.08
N LEU A 98 10.65 -5.18 21.19
CA LEU A 98 11.63 -5.94 20.40
C LEU A 98 12.82 -6.40 21.24
N LEU A 99 13.27 -5.62 22.22
CA LEU A 99 14.29 -6.05 23.18
C LEU A 99 13.81 -7.23 24.02
N LEU A 100 12.55 -7.21 24.46
CA LEU A 100 11.93 -8.34 25.15
C LEU A 100 11.82 -9.56 24.23
N LEU A 101 11.37 -9.36 22.98
CA LEU A 101 11.31 -10.43 21.98
C LEU A 101 12.69 -11.05 21.76
N LYS A 102 13.76 -10.26 21.63
CA LYS A 102 15.13 -10.75 21.48
C LYS A 102 15.55 -11.71 22.59
N GLN A 103 15.10 -11.46 23.83
CA GLN A 103 15.40 -12.30 25.00
C GLN A 103 14.57 -13.59 25.04
N THR A 104 13.34 -13.56 24.47
CA THR A 104 12.36 -14.64 24.64
C THR A 104 12.04 -15.39 23.35
N LEU A 105 12.59 -14.97 22.21
CA LEU A 105 12.27 -15.57 20.91
C LEU A 105 12.68 -17.03 20.85
N ASP A 106 11.67 -17.89 20.62
CA ASP A 106 11.90 -19.32 20.37
C ASP A 106 12.68 -19.49 19.04
N GLN A 107 13.83 -20.15 19.12
CA GLN A 107 14.68 -20.39 17.96
C GLN A 107 14.03 -21.27 16.87
N SER A 108 12.89 -21.90 17.13
CA SER A 108 12.10 -22.59 16.10
C SER A 108 11.35 -21.64 15.19
N VAL A 109 11.21 -20.34 15.54
CA VAL A 109 10.55 -19.33 14.73
C VAL A 109 11.42 -18.98 13.52
N ASP A 110 10.82 -19.02 12.34
CA ASP A 110 11.51 -18.71 11.08
C ASP A 110 11.40 -17.24 10.70
N ALA A 111 10.28 -16.59 11.04
CA ALA A 111 10.09 -15.18 10.77
C ALA A 111 9.12 -14.51 11.76
N VAL A 112 9.30 -13.22 11.95
CA VAL A 112 8.41 -12.34 12.72
C VAL A 112 7.79 -11.31 11.79
N MET A 113 6.46 -11.33 11.74
CA MET A 113 5.66 -10.35 11.02
C MET A 113 5.33 -9.19 11.95
N MET A 114 5.60 -7.96 11.49
CA MET A 114 5.44 -6.72 12.26
C MET A 114 4.57 -5.72 11.51
N PRO A 115 3.82 -4.85 12.21
CA PRO A 115 3.16 -3.71 11.58
C PRO A 115 4.19 -2.75 10.96
N TYR A 116 3.82 -2.18 9.82
CA TYR A 116 4.57 -1.12 9.13
C TYR A 116 3.65 0.08 8.97
N ASN A 117 3.83 1.09 9.80
CA ASN A 117 3.01 2.28 9.86
C ASN A 117 3.46 3.29 8.80
N LEU A 118 2.56 3.63 7.87
CA LEU A 118 2.88 4.38 6.65
C LEU A 118 2.20 5.76 6.59
N ALA A 119 1.04 5.93 7.23
CA ALA A 119 0.35 7.20 7.25
C ALA A 119 -0.26 7.50 8.63
N PHE A 120 -0.39 8.79 8.93
CA PHE A 120 -0.82 9.29 10.22
C PHE A 120 -1.79 10.47 10.01
N ASP A 121 -2.72 10.64 10.95
CA ASP A 121 -3.55 11.84 11.03
C ASP A 121 -2.79 13.01 11.69
N SER A 122 -3.44 14.17 11.77
CA SER A 122 -2.87 15.38 12.39
C SER A 122 -2.59 15.23 13.89
N SER A 123 -3.19 14.23 14.55
CA SER A 123 -3.01 13.90 15.97
C SER A 123 -1.92 12.84 16.17
N GLY A 124 -1.32 12.32 15.08
CA GLY A 124 -0.29 11.29 15.12
C GLY A 124 -0.82 9.86 15.21
N ASN A 125 -2.13 9.63 15.11
CA ASN A 125 -2.69 8.29 15.08
C ASN A 125 -2.42 7.64 13.71
N VAL A 126 -2.15 6.34 13.72
CA VAL A 126 -1.92 5.57 12.50
C VAL A 126 -3.21 5.45 11.71
N THR A 127 -3.23 6.00 10.51
CA THR A 127 -4.36 5.90 9.56
C THR A 127 -4.17 4.80 8.51
N PHE A 128 -2.91 4.44 8.24
CA PHE A 128 -2.59 3.36 7.33
C PHE A 128 -1.37 2.56 7.81
N SER A 129 -1.53 1.25 7.89
CA SER A 129 -0.48 0.30 8.27
C SER A 129 -0.58 -0.96 7.41
N SER A 130 0.58 -1.51 7.04
CA SER A 130 0.68 -2.82 6.40
C SER A 130 1.47 -3.77 7.28
N LYS A 131 1.54 -5.06 6.91
CA LYS A 131 2.33 -6.05 7.66
C LYS A 131 3.53 -6.48 6.82
N ARG A 132 4.71 -6.60 7.45
CA ARG A 132 5.95 -7.02 6.82
C ARG A 132 6.69 -8.04 7.66
N HIS A 133 7.33 -9.03 7.04
CA HIS A 133 8.27 -9.92 7.71
C HIS A 133 9.59 -9.15 7.92
N ARG A 134 9.74 -8.50 9.08
CA ARG A 134 10.88 -7.62 9.36
C ARG A 134 12.07 -8.33 10.03
N LEU A 135 11.82 -9.37 10.81
CA LEU A 135 12.86 -10.17 11.45
C LEU A 135 12.77 -11.60 10.93
N VAL A 136 13.85 -12.12 10.35
CA VAL A 136 13.86 -13.45 9.72
C VAL A 136 15.09 -14.25 10.11
N LYS A 137 14.93 -15.56 10.28
CA LYS A 137 16.00 -16.47 10.66
C LYS A 137 17.03 -16.60 9.52
N ARG A 138 18.29 -16.22 9.79
CA ARG A 138 19.37 -16.21 8.78
C ARG A 138 19.61 -17.60 8.16
N SER A 139 19.59 -18.66 8.96
CA SER A 139 19.85 -20.02 8.48
C SER A 139 18.81 -20.54 7.47
N ARG A 140 17.64 -19.89 7.37
CA ARG A 140 16.61 -20.21 6.35
C ARG A 140 16.94 -19.68 4.97
N ASN A 141 17.92 -18.77 4.87
CA ASN A 141 18.41 -18.19 3.62
C ASN A 141 17.28 -17.65 2.72
N PHE A 142 16.29 -16.98 3.32
CA PHE A 142 15.19 -16.36 2.59
C PHE A 142 15.69 -15.34 1.59
N GLN A 143 15.09 -15.32 0.40
CA GLN A 143 15.52 -14.48 -0.71
C GLN A 143 14.50 -13.38 -1.01
N TRP A 144 15.01 -12.21 -1.31
CA TRP A 144 14.25 -11.13 -1.93
C TRP A 144 14.03 -11.43 -3.41
N ILE A 145 12.83 -11.18 -3.89
CA ILE A 145 12.39 -11.44 -5.27
C ILE A 145 11.76 -10.18 -5.85
N GLY A 146 12.10 -9.85 -7.10
CA GLY A 146 11.59 -8.69 -7.84
C GLY A 146 12.64 -7.59 -8.00
N ALA A 147 12.61 -6.91 -9.15
CA ALA A 147 13.51 -5.79 -9.41
C ALA A 147 13.07 -4.52 -8.68
N VAL A 148 11.78 -4.29 -8.66
CA VAL A 148 11.05 -3.22 -7.96
C VAL A 148 9.85 -3.85 -7.25
N HIS A 149 9.32 -3.21 -6.23
CA HIS A 149 8.25 -3.77 -5.37
C HIS A 149 8.58 -5.19 -4.92
N GLU A 150 9.85 -5.38 -4.57
CA GLU A 150 10.41 -6.64 -4.15
C GLU A 150 9.75 -7.14 -2.86
N TYR A 151 9.66 -8.44 -2.72
CA TYR A 151 9.17 -9.08 -1.52
C TYR A 151 10.15 -10.12 -1.02
N LEU A 152 10.16 -10.33 0.29
CA LEU A 152 10.95 -11.39 0.92
C LEU A 152 10.13 -12.68 0.91
N ALA A 153 10.62 -13.71 0.22
CA ALA A 153 9.98 -15.02 0.12
C ALA A 153 10.19 -15.80 1.42
N VAL A 154 9.24 -15.66 2.34
CA VAL A 154 9.29 -16.24 3.67
C VAL A 154 8.37 -17.44 3.79
N GLY A 155 8.77 -18.44 4.56
CA GLY A 155 7.97 -19.63 4.88
C GLY A 155 8.33 -20.21 6.24
N GLY A 156 7.65 -21.29 6.64
CA GLY A 156 7.88 -21.96 7.91
C GLY A 156 7.07 -21.39 9.08
N LYS A 157 7.61 -21.44 10.29
CA LYS A 157 6.93 -20.96 11.51
C LYS A 157 7.03 -19.44 11.61
N ILE A 158 5.91 -18.75 11.35
CA ILE A 158 5.79 -17.30 11.38
C ILE A 158 4.97 -16.89 12.60
N ILE A 159 5.49 -15.96 13.39
CA ILE A 159 4.74 -15.34 14.49
C ILE A 159 4.44 -13.86 14.16
N ARG A 160 3.45 -13.29 14.83
CA ARG A 160 3.11 -11.88 14.77
C ARG A 160 3.62 -11.17 16.02
N GLN A 161 4.12 -9.96 15.85
CA GLN A 161 4.55 -9.07 16.91
C GLN A 161 3.88 -7.72 16.73
N ASP A 162 3.45 -7.11 17.84
CA ASP A 162 2.79 -5.81 17.84
C ASP A 162 3.77 -4.63 17.76
N ALA A 163 5.07 -4.88 17.91
CA ALA A 163 6.09 -3.86 17.73
C ALA A 163 6.11 -3.40 16.26
N ALA A 164 5.89 -2.12 16.05
CA ALA A 164 5.81 -1.54 14.71
C ALA A 164 7.14 -0.95 14.24
N VAL A 165 7.35 -1.02 12.92
CA VAL A 165 8.29 -0.14 12.21
C VAL A 165 7.50 1.03 11.65
N THR A 166 7.98 2.25 11.85
CA THR A 166 7.31 3.48 11.41
C THR A 166 8.09 4.13 10.27
N HIS A 167 7.43 4.34 9.15
CA HIS A 167 7.99 5.08 8.01
C HIS A 167 7.97 6.59 8.30
N ARG A 168 9.11 7.23 8.13
CA ARG A 168 9.32 8.67 8.37
C ARG A 168 10.14 9.30 7.24
N SER A 169 9.61 9.23 6.01
CA SER A 169 10.27 9.87 4.87
C SER A 169 10.26 11.40 5.01
N THR A 170 11.35 12.03 4.60
CA THR A 170 11.45 13.48 4.41
C THR A 170 11.25 13.86 2.93
N LYS A 171 11.23 12.87 2.04
CA LYS A 171 11.11 13.06 0.59
C LYS A 171 9.64 13.24 0.22
N THR A 172 9.29 14.38 -0.37
CA THR A 172 7.92 14.72 -0.79
C THR A 172 7.68 14.50 -2.29
N GLU A 173 8.74 14.39 -3.09
CA GLU A 173 8.61 14.26 -4.53
C GLU A 173 8.40 12.80 -4.96
N LYS A 174 7.46 12.60 -5.89
CA LYS A 174 7.30 11.31 -6.57
C LYS A 174 8.53 11.05 -7.45
N SER A 175 9.21 9.96 -7.18
CA SER A 175 10.37 9.53 -7.97
C SER A 175 9.92 8.69 -9.17
N ASP A 176 10.43 8.99 -10.35
CA ASP A 176 10.26 8.17 -11.56
C ASP A 176 11.21 6.96 -11.62
N ARG A 177 11.98 6.72 -10.54
CA ARG A 177 12.98 5.65 -10.45
C ARG A 177 12.42 4.28 -10.78
N ASN A 178 11.27 3.93 -10.21
CA ASN A 178 10.67 2.62 -10.41
C ASN A 178 10.23 2.43 -11.86
N LEU A 179 9.56 3.43 -12.43
CA LEU A 179 9.17 3.43 -13.84
C LEU A 179 10.40 3.23 -14.76
N LYS A 180 11.48 3.96 -14.51
CA LYS A 180 12.73 3.84 -15.29
C LYS A 180 13.36 2.45 -15.18
N ILE A 181 13.31 1.82 -14.00
CA ILE A 181 13.82 0.45 -13.80
C ILE A 181 13.01 -0.54 -14.65
N TYR A 182 11.70 -0.47 -14.65
CA TYR A 182 10.86 -1.33 -15.46
C TYR A 182 11.08 -1.10 -16.96
N GLN A 183 11.14 0.16 -17.40
CA GLN A 183 11.43 0.49 -18.80
C GLN A 183 12.79 -0.02 -19.26
N GLN A 184 13.81 0.09 -18.40
CA GLN A 184 15.14 -0.46 -18.72
C GLN A 184 15.11 -1.99 -18.82
N ASN A 185 14.41 -2.67 -17.90
CA ASN A 185 14.24 -4.11 -17.94
C ASN A 185 13.54 -4.58 -19.24
N LEU A 186 12.55 -3.84 -19.73
CA LEU A 186 11.91 -4.14 -21.01
C LEU A 186 12.86 -3.93 -22.20
N LYS A 187 13.65 -2.85 -22.20
CA LYS A 187 14.67 -2.59 -23.23
C LYS A 187 15.74 -3.69 -23.25
N ASP A 188 16.10 -4.21 -22.09
CA ASP A 188 17.03 -5.33 -21.94
C ASP A 188 16.41 -6.69 -22.32
N GLY A 189 15.17 -6.73 -22.82
CA GLY A 189 14.49 -7.94 -23.27
C GLY A 189 14.03 -8.86 -22.14
N LYS A 190 13.93 -8.37 -20.90
CA LYS A 190 13.47 -9.19 -19.76
C LYS A 190 11.96 -9.44 -19.84
N THR A 191 11.58 -10.69 -19.59
CA THR A 191 10.17 -11.08 -19.49
C THR A 191 9.65 -10.72 -18.08
N PHE A 192 8.53 -10.03 -18.02
CA PHE A 192 7.89 -9.68 -16.78
C PHE A 192 7.07 -10.84 -16.22
N SER A 193 7.23 -11.11 -14.93
CA SER A 193 6.31 -11.96 -14.17
C SER A 193 4.92 -11.30 -14.06
N PRO A 194 3.87 -12.04 -13.69
CA PRO A 194 2.56 -11.43 -13.43
C PRO A 194 2.62 -10.26 -12.44
N ARG A 195 3.43 -10.41 -11.38
CA ARG A 195 3.67 -9.34 -10.41
C ARG A 195 4.32 -8.11 -11.03
N ASP A 196 5.36 -8.29 -11.86
CA ASP A 196 6.01 -7.17 -12.55
C ASP A 196 5.05 -6.47 -13.51
N LEU A 197 4.19 -7.21 -14.24
CA LEU A 197 3.17 -6.64 -15.11
C LEU A 197 2.21 -5.73 -14.35
N TYR A 198 1.72 -6.20 -13.19
CA TYR A 198 0.82 -5.44 -12.34
C TYR A 198 1.47 -4.16 -11.80
N TYR A 199 2.65 -4.27 -11.20
CA TYR A 199 3.33 -3.10 -10.63
C TYR A 199 3.84 -2.13 -11.67
N TYR A 200 4.30 -2.60 -12.83
CA TYR A 200 4.64 -1.70 -13.93
C TYR A 200 3.41 -0.96 -14.46
N ALA A 201 2.27 -1.62 -14.57
CA ALA A 201 1.02 -0.97 -14.92
C ALA A 201 0.62 0.10 -13.88
N ASN A 202 0.83 -0.16 -12.57
CA ASN A 202 0.62 0.84 -11.52
C ASN A 202 1.55 2.05 -11.70
N GLU A 203 2.84 1.84 -11.95
CA GLU A 203 3.80 2.92 -12.22
C GLU A 203 3.37 3.74 -13.46
N CYS A 204 2.95 3.07 -14.54
CA CYS A 204 2.43 3.75 -15.72
C CYS A 204 1.17 4.57 -15.39
N PHE A 205 0.23 4.02 -14.61
CA PHE A 205 -0.96 4.73 -14.16
C PHE A 205 -0.61 5.98 -13.35
N ASP A 206 0.29 5.87 -12.38
CA ASP A 206 0.70 6.96 -11.49
C ASP A 206 1.44 8.09 -12.24
N HIS A 207 2.06 7.77 -13.40
CA HIS A 207 2.69 8.72 -14.32
C HIS A 207 1.79 9.13 -15.48
N SER A 208 0.49 8.80 -15.43
CA SER A 208 -0.49 9.12 -16.47
C SER A 208 -0.19 8.56 -17.87
N LEU A 209 0.62 7.50 -17.93
CA LEU A 209 0.90 6.73 -19.16
C LEU A 209 -0.21 5.68 -19.34
N TYR A 210 -1.43 6.16 -19.62
CA TYR A 210 -2.64 5.34 -19.56
C TYR A 210 -2.67 4.22 -20.59
N ASP A 211 -2.16 4.41 -21.79
CA ASP A 211 -2.19 3.38 -22.84
C ASP A 211 -1.27 2.21 -22.50
N GLU A 212 -0.07 2.50 -21.95
CA GLU A 212 0.84 1.50 -21.43
C GLU A 212 0.24 0.79 -20.20
N ALA A 213 -0.39 1.55 -19.30
CA ALA A 213 -1.04 0.97 -18.13
C ALA A 213 -2.13 -0.04 -18.54
N ILE A 214 -3.01 0.33 -19.49
CA ILE A 214 -4.04 -0.56 -20.04
C ILE A 214 -3.41 -1.84 -20.60
N ALA A 215 -2.40 -1.70 -21.46
CA ALA A 215 -1.74 -2.85 -22.10
C ALA A 215 -1.19 -3.85 -21.10
N HIS A 216 -0.56 -3.36 -20.01
CA HIS A 216 0.07 -4.20 -19.01
C HIS A 216 -0.93 -4.76 -17.99
N TYR A 217 -1.98 -4.02 -17.59
CA TYR A 217 -3.07 -4.56 -16.78
C TYR A 217 -3.80 -5.68 -17.53
N GLU A 218 -4.13 -5.48 -18.82
CA GLU A 218 -4.79 -6.52 -19.61
C GLU A 218 -3.91 -7.77 -19.77
N LYS A 219 -2.61 -7.60 -20.00
CA LYS A 219 -1.65 -8.72 -20.05
C LYS A 219 -1.55 -9.43 -18.71
N PHE A 220 -1.54 -8.69 -17.58
CA PHE A 220 -1.56 -9.25 -16.24
C PHE A 220 -2.82 -10.07 -15.99
N LEU A 221 -4.00 -9.49 -16.21
CA LEU A 221 -5.29 -10.17 -16.00
C LEU A 221 -5.47 -11.40 -16.90
N LYS A 222 -5.00 -11.32 -18.15
CA LYS A 222 -5.03 -12.45 -19.11
C LYS A 222 -4.10 -13.60 -18.67
N SER A 223 -3.07 -13.34 -17.88
CA SER A 223 -2.17 -14.40 -17.39
C SER A 223 -2.86 -15.44 -16.51
N GLY A 224 -3.93 -15.06 -15.80
CA GLY A 224 -4.63 -15.91 -14.84
C GLY A 224 -3.80 -16.28 -13.60
N LEU A 225 -2.62 -15.67 -13.42
CA LEU A 225 -1.66 -16.00 -12.36
C LEU A 225 -1.55 -14.90 -11.29
N GLY A 226 -2.43 -13.90 -11.33
CA GLY A 226 -2.45 -12.81 -10.36
C GLY A 226 -3.08 -13.22 -9.03
N TRP A 227 -2.63 -12.58 -7.94
CA TRP A 227 -3.38 -12.62 -6.70
C TRP A 227 -4.73 -11.90 -6.88
N SER A 228 -5.81 -12.44 -6.30
CA SER A 228 -7.17 -11.92 -6.51
C SER A 228 -7.28 -10.42 -6.20
N GLU A 229 -6.65 -9.94 -5.11
CA GLU A 229 -6.69 -8.51 -4.77
C GLU A 229 -5.96 -7.63 -5.78
N ASP A 230 -4.84 -8.09 -6.35
CA ASP A 230 -4.14 -7.39 -7.43
C ASP A 230 -5.00 -7.37 -8.70
N CYS A 231 -5.74 -8.45 -8.99
CA CYS A 231 -6.66 -8.53 -10.13
C CYS A 231 -7.85 -7.56 -9.96
N ILE A 232 -8.45 -7.52 -8.76
CA ILE A 232 -9.52 -6.58 -8.41
C ILE A 232 -9.03 -5.13 -8.55
N SER A 233 -7.86 -4.83 -7.99
CA SER A 233 -7.25 -3.51 -8.10
C SER A 233 -6.92 -3.12 -9.54
N ALA A 234 -6.43 -4.05 -10.37
CA ALA A 234 -6.19 -3.81 -11.79
C ALA A 234 -7.48 -3.48 -12.55
N CYS A 235 -8.58 -4.18 -12.26
CA CYS A 235 -9.89 -3.87 -12.82
C CYS A 235 -10.38 -2.48 -12.39
N ASP A 236 -10.14 -2.10 -11.13
CA ASP A 236 -10.48 -0.78 -10.61
C ASP A 236 -9.72 0.35 -11.33
N LYS A 237 -8.41 0.17 -11.50
CA LYS A 237 -7.56 1.11 -12.24
C LYS A 237 -7.94 1.22 -13.70
N LEU A 238 -8.23 0.09 -14.38
CA LEU A 238 -8.73 0.09 -15.75
C LEU A 238 -10.04 0.86 -15.87
N ALA A 239 -11.00 0.63 -14.97
CA ALA A 239 -12.26 1.37 -14.97
C ALA A 239 -12.01 2.87 -14.79
N GLU A 240 -11.13 3.28 -13.90
CA GLU A 240 -10.76 4.67 -13.68
C GLU A 240 -10.13 5.30 -14.94
N ILE A 241 -9.18 4.60 -15.59
CA ILE A 241 -8.58 5.09 -16.83
C ILE A 241 -9.67 5.30 -17.91
N PHE A 242 -10.56 4.33 -18.10
CA PHE A 242 -11.62 4.43 -19.11
C PHE A 242 -12.63 5.53 -18.78
N ILE A 243 -12.94 5.79 -17.50
CA ILE A 243 -13.73 6.96 -17.08
C ILE A 243 -13.02 8.25 -17.50
N ARG A 244 -11.74 8.39 -17.21
CA ARG A 244 -10.93 9.58 -17.56
C ARG A 244 -10.85 9.79 -19.08
N LYS A 245 -10.81 8.71 -19.85
CA LYS A 245 -10.83 8.72 -21.32
C LYS A 245 -12.24 8.89 -21.92
N ASN A 246 -13.28 9.00 -21.09
CA ASN A 246 -14.70 9.04 -21.50
C ASN A 246 -15.16 7.80 -22.29
N GLU A 247 -14.53 6.64 -22.05
CA GLU A 247 -14.84 5.35 -22.67
C GLU A 247 -15.75 4.52 -21.76
N GLN A 248 -16.97 4.98 -21.55
CA GLN A 248 -17.89 4.49 -20.50
C GLN A 248 -18.19 2.99 -20.59
N ASP A 249 -18.41 2.43 -21.80
CA ASP A 249 -18.66 1.01 -21.97
C ASP A 249 -17.50 0.13 -21.54
N LYS A 250 -16.26 0.58 -21.81
CA LYS A 250 -15.06 -0.12 -21.35
C LYS A 250 -14.91 -0.01 -19.85
N ALA A 251 -15.24 1.15 -19.27
CA ALA A 251 -15.20 1.35 -17.82
C ALA A 251 -16.18 0.41 -17.11
N ILE A 252 -17.41 0.27 -17.61
CA ILE A 252 -18.41 -0.68 -17.07
C ILE A 252 -17.86 -2.11 -17.13
N LYS A 253 -17.34 -2.53 -18.29
CA LYS A 253 -16.77 -3.88 -18.45
C LYS A 253 -15.62 -4.14 -17.50
N ALA A 254 -14.72 -3.18 -17.33
CA ALA A 254 -13.60 -3.29 -16.40
C ALA A 254 -14.08 -3.40 -14.93
N ALA A 255 -15.01 -2.56 -14.50
CA ALA A 255 -15.58 -2.62 -13.17
C ALA A 255 -16.29 -3.96 -12.87
N LEU A 256 -17.11 -4.44 -13.81
CA LEU A 256 -17.82 -5.73 -13.67
C LEU A 256 -16.86 -6.92 -13.66
N ARG A 257 -15.75 -6.87 -14.39
CA ARG A 257 -14.74 -7.92 -14.42
C ARG A 257 -14.13 -8.20 -13.04
N SER A 258 -14.09 -7.21 -12.16
CA SER A 258 -13.59 -7.42 -10.78
C SER A 258 -14.40 -8.49 -10.04
N PHE A 259 -15.66 -8.70 -10.40
CA PHE A 259 -16.55 -9.68 -9.77
C PHE A 259 -16.26 -11.13 -10.18
N GLU A 260 -15.38 -11.34 -11.18
CA GLU A 260 -14.86 -12.67 -11.51
C GLU A 260 -13.87 -13.19 -10.43
N TYR A 261 -13.27 -12.27 -9.64
CA TYR A 261 -12.23 -12.59 -8.67
C TYR A 261 -12.73 -12.67 -7.23
N ASP A 262 -13.79 -11.91 -6.89
CA ASP A 262 -14.45 -11.95 -5.57
C ASP A 262 -15.84 -11.28 -5.68
N LEU A 263 -16.62 -11.32 -4.58
CA LEU A 263 -17.88 -10.57 -4.48
C LEU A 263 -17.64 -9.07 -4.70
N PRO A 264 -18.70 -8.34 -5.12
CA PRO A 264 -18.62 -6.91 -5.37
C PRO A 264 -17.98 -6.13 -4.20
N ARG A 265 -17.13 -5.16 -4.54
CA ARG A 265 -16.58 -4.18 -3.61
C ARG A 265 -17.29 -2.85 -3.77
N ALA A 266 -17.43 -2.10 -2.69
CA ALA A 266 -18.17 -0.83 -2.70
C ALA A 266 -17.55 0.20 -3.66
N GLU A 267 -16.22 0.19 -3.83
CA GLU A 267 -15.50 1.04 -4.77
C GLU A 267 -15.99 0.84 -6.22
N HIS A 268 -16.12 -0.42 -6.64
CA HIS A 268 -16.57 -0.76 -8.00
C HIS A 268 -18.06 -0.45 -8.19
N CYS A 269 -18.88 -0.73 -7.19
CA CYS A 269 -20.30 -0.37 -7.20
C CYS A 269 -20.47 1.15 -7.33
N CYS A 270 -19.71 1.93 -6.59
CA CYS A 270 -19.74 3.39 -6.69
C CYS A 270 -19.26 3.91 -8.06
N LYS A 271 -18.25 3.27 -8.66
CA LYS A 271 -17.82 3.61 -10.04
C LYS A 271 -18.92 3.32 -11.06
N LEU A 272 -19.59 2.18 -10.97
CA LEU A 272 -20.75 1.86 -11.82
C LEU A 272 -21.88 2.88 -11.60
N GLY A 273 -22.18 3.20 -10.34
CA GLY A 273 -23.16 4.25 -10.01
C GLY A 273 -22.81 5.58 -10.65
N TYR A 274 -21.54 6.00 -10.56
CA TYR A 274 -21.05 7.23 -11.18
C TYR A 274 -21.22 7.24 -12.70
N ILE A 275 -20.86 6.15 -13.39
CA ILE A 275 -20.99 6.05 -14.85
C ILE A 275 -22.46 6.17 -15.24
N TYR A 276 -23.37 5.44 -14.58
CA TYR A 276 -24.80 5.51 -14.90
C TYR A 276 -25.41 6.87 -14.55
N LEU A 277 -24.93 7.53 -13.49
CA LEU A 277 -25.34 8.89 -13.15
C LEU A 277 -24.92 9.90 -14.23
N THR A 278 -23.71 9.77 -14.78
CA THR A 278 -23.25 10.62 -15.90
C THR A 278 -24.01 10.36 -17.20
N GLN A 279 -24.51 9.15 -17.39
CA GLN A 279 -25.42 8.78 -18.49
C GLN A 279 -26.87 9.21 -18.24
N GLN A 280 -27.15 9.90 -17.13
CA GLN A 280 -28.53 10.29 -16.72
C GLN A 280 -29.44 9.08 -16.46
N ASN A 281 -28.92 7.90 -16.32
CA ASN A 281 -29.65 6.70 -15.93
C ASN A 281 -29.74 6.59 -14.41
N ILE A 282 -30.65 7.39 -13.83
CA ILE A 282 -30.74 7.58 -12.39
C ILE A 282 -31.09 6.26 -11.67
N ASP A 283 -31.99 5.45 -12.23
CA ASP A 283 -32.42 4.20 -11.58
C ASP A 283 -31.27 3.20 -11.44
N LYS A 284 -30.44 3.05 -12.49
CA LYS A 284 -29.25 2.21 -12.41
C LYS A 284 -28.19 2.80 -11.46
N ALA A 285 -28.04 4.11 -11.43
CA ALA A 285 -27.13 4.76 -10.49
C ALA A 285 -27.55 4.50 -9.03
N ILE A 286 -28.85 4.65 -8.73
CA ILE A 286 -29.42 4.35 -7.40
C ILE A 286 -29.13 2.89 -7.04
N PHE A 287 -29.41 1.94 -7.94
CA PHE A 287 -29.17 0.51 -7.70
C PHE A 287 -27.75 0.24 -7.24
N TRP A 288 -26.75 0.76 -7.96
CA TRP A 288 -25.35 0.49 -7.66
C TRP A 288 -24.86 1.18 -6.41
N TYR A 289 -25.27 2.42 -6.14
CA TYR A 289 -24.94 3.12 -4.90
C TYR A 289 -25.63 2.49 -3.69
N ASP A 290 -26.90 2.08 -3.82
CA ASP A 290 -27.63 1.38 -2.75
C ASP A 290 -26.98 0.03 -2.43
N LEU A 291 -26.53 -0.72 -3.46
CA LEU A 291 -25.76 -1.93 -3.22
C LEU A 291 -24.47 -1.64 -2.43
N ALA A 292 -23.75 -0.58 -2.78
CA ALA A 292 -22.53 -0.20 -2.07
C ALA A 292 -22.74 0.03 -0.56
N THR A 293 -23.91 0.63 -0.18
CA THR A 293 -24.26 0.86 1.25
C THR A 293 -24.51 -0.41 2.04
N LYS A 294 -24.75 -1.54 1.37
CA LYS A 294 -25.11 -2.83 1.99
C LYS A 294 -23.93 -3.81 2.07
N LEU A 295 -22.78 -3.46 1.51
CA LEU A 295 -21.61 -4.34 1.48
C LEU A 295 -20.85 -4.28 2.81
N ASP A 296 -20.38 -5.45 3.25
CA ASP A 296 -19.64 -5.60 4.50
C ASP A 296 -18.15 -5.23 4.33
N ILE A 297 -17.73 -4.16 5.00
CA ILE A 297 -16.35 -3.69 5.01
C ILE A 297 -15.41 -4.70 5.68
N GLN A 298 -15.85 -5.37 6.76
CA GLN A 298 -15.01 -6.33 7.50
C GLN A 298 -14.60 -7.50 6.61
N ARG A 299 -15.51 -7.94 5.75
CA ARG A 299 -15.21 -8.96 4.76
C ARG A 299 -14.11 -8.49 3.81
N ALA A 300 -14.20 -7.28 3.28
CA ALA A 300 -13.21 -6.71 2.38
C ALA A 300 -11.84 -6.54 3.09
N GLU A 301 -11.80 -6.08 4.33
CA GLU A 301 -10.57 -5.94 5.12
C GLU A 301 -9.88 -7.28 5.40
N ASN A 302 -10.63 -8.37 5.53
CA ASN A 302 -10.10 -9.70 5.82
C ASN A 302 -9.37 -10.36 4.63
N THR A 303 -9.57 -9.88 3.40
CA THR A 303 -8.87 -10.42 2.22
C THR A 303 -7.42 -9.97 2.11
N GLY A 304 -7.01 -8.95 2.86
CA GLY A 304 -5.66 -8.38 2.85
C GLY A 304 -5.42 -7.37 1.72
N GLY A 305 -6.45 -7.06 0.94
CA GLY A 305 -6.42 -6.00 -0.07
C GLY A 305 -6.54 -4.59 0.53
N PHE A 306 -6.41 -3.59 -0.32
CA PHE A 306 -6.65 -2.19 0.05
C PHE A 306 -8.14 -1.91 0.05
N VAL A 307 -8.68 -1.42 1.17
CA VAL A 307 -10.09 -1.05 1.32
C VAL A 307 -10.18 0.43 1.65
N GLN A 308 -10.98 1.15 0.87
CA GLN A 308 -11.24 2.57 1.10
C GLN A 308 -12.56 2.74 1.86
N LYS A 309 -12.48 2.93 3.19
CA LYS A 309 -13.67 3.01 4.08
C LYS A 309 -14.74 3.99 3.62
N ALA A 310 -14.34 5.08 2.96
CA ALA A 310 -15.26 6.09 2.48
C ALA A 310 -16.32 5.55 1.51
N TYR A 311 -15.98 4.54 0.71
CA TYR A 311 -16.92 3.90 -0.23
C TYR A 311 -17.93 2.96 0.46
N TYR A 312 -17.63 2.51 1.68
CA TYR A 312 -18.54 1.70 2.50
C TYR A 312 -19.35 2.55 3.49
N THR A 313 -19.14 3.86 3.49
CA THR A 313 -19.75 4.76 4.47
C THR A 313 -20.41 5.96 3.76
N TRP A 314 -19.80 7.10 3.73
CA TRP A 314 -20.44 8.36 3.34
C TRP A 314 -20.54 8.59 1.82
N ILE A 315 -19.59 8.10 0.98
CA ILE A 315 -19.60 8.36 -0.46
C ILE A 315 -20.88 7.88 -1.14
N PRO A 316 -21.32 6.60 -0.99
CA PRO A 316 -22.53 6.15 -1.65
C PRO A 316 -23.76 6.91 -1.16
N HIS A 317 -23.81 7.29 0.12
CA HIS A 317 -24.94 8.07 0.63
C HIS A 317 -25.02 9.48 0.04
N ILE A 318 -23.89 10.20 -0.10
CA ILE A 318 -23.90 11.50 -0.81
C ILE A 318 -24.36 11.35 -2.26
N GLN A 319 -23.93 10.30 -2.93
CA GLN A 319 -24.33 10.07 -4.33
C GLN A 319 -25.82 9.69 -4.44
N LEU A 320 -26.33 8.90 -3.52
CA LEU A 320 -27.77 8.61 -3.42
C LEU A 320 -28.60 9.88 -3.14
N CYS A 321 -28.09 10.78 -2.30
CA CYS A 321 -28.70 12.09 -2.09
C CYS A 321 -28.85 12.83 -3.42
N VAL A 322 -27.81 12.92 -4.22
CA VAL A 322 -27.85 13.55 -5.56
C VAL A 322 -28.81 12.82 -6.50
N CYS A 323 -28.80 11.50 -6.52
CA CYS A 323 -29.69 10.71 -7.36
C CYS A 323 -31.16 10.93 -7.02
N TYR A 324 -31.53 10.87 -5.74
CA TYR A 324 -32.91 11.05 -5.30
C TYR A 324 -33.39 12.49 -5.47
N ASP A 325 -32.55 13.50 -5.28
CA ASP A 325 -32.89 14.89 -5.56
C ASP A 325 -33.21 15.10 -7.04
N ARG A 326 -32.36 14.56 -7.95
CA ARG A 326 -32.59 14.60 -9.40
C ARG A 326 -33.87 13.85 -9.83
N ASN A 327 -34.23 12.81 -9.06
CA ASN A 327 -35.46 12.02 -9.30
C ASN A 327 -36.70 12.64 -8.62
N GLY A 328 -36.56 13.82 -8.01
CA GLY A 328 -37.66 14.53 -7.35
C GLY A 328 -38.05 14.00 -5.98
N ASN A 329 -37.37 13.00 -5.43
CA ASN A 329 -37.63 12.43 -4.12
C ASN A 329 -36.78 13.12 -3.05
N ILE A 330 -37.25 14.30 -2.61
CA ILE A 330 -36.50 15.18 -1.72
C ILE A 330 -36.34 14.58 -0.32
N GLU A 331 -37.32 13.85 0.15
CA GLU A 331 -37.28 13.21 1.48
C GLU A 331 -36.16 12.17 1.56
N LYS A 332 -36.08 11.26 0.57
CA LYS A 332 -34.99 10.30 0.50
C LYS A 332 -33.63 10.95 0.26
N ALA A 333 -33.58 12.02 -0.54
CA ALA A 333 -32.35 12.77 -0.73
C ALA A 333 -31.82 13.33 0.59
N PHE A 334 -32.69 13.95 1.38
CA PHE A 334 -32.33 14.44 2.72
C PHE A 334 -31.91 13.31 3.67
N GLU A 335 -32.67 12.21 3.72
CA GLU A 335 -32.32 11.03 4.53
C GLU A 335 -30.89 10.54 4.24
N HIS A 336 -30.53 10.43 2.97
CA HIS A 336 -29.20 9.98 2.59
C HIS A 336 -28.11 11.02 2.91
N ASN A 337 -28.40 12.32 2.83
CA ASN A 337 -27.46 13.33 3.30
C ASN A 337 -27.18 13.20 4.81
N GLU A 338 -28.23 12.97 5.61
CA GLU A 338 -28.09 12.79 7.06
C GLU A 338 -27.29 11.51 7.40
N LYS A 339 -27.50 10.41 6.66
CA LYS A 339 -26.67 9.20 6.79
C LYS A 339 -25.20 9.47 6.44
N ALA A 340 -24.93 10.25 5.40
CA ALA A 340 -23.57 10.64 5.08
C ALA A 340 -22.94 11.50 6.18
N ARG A 341 -23.74 12.37 6.83
CA ARG A 341 -23.32 13.25 7.92
C ARG A 341 -22.90 12.47 9.17
N GLU A 342 -23.51 11.33 9.47
CA GLU A 342 -23.12 10.46 10.58
C GLU A 342 -21.66 10.01 10.47
N TYR A 343 -21.18 9.75 9.26
CA TYR A 343 -19.80 9.31 8.98
C TYR A 343 -18.82 10.45 8.71
N ALA A 344 -19.29 11.54 8.11
CA ALA A 344 -18.47 12.66 7.65
C ALA A 344 -19.10 14.03 7.99
N PRO A 345 -19.24 14.36 9.28
CA PRO A 345 -20.00 15.54 9.73
C PRO A 345 -19.45 16.89 9.28
N THR A 346 -18.16 16.95 8.97
CA THR A 346 -17.47 18.17 8.52
C THR A 346 -17.23 18.20 7.01
N ASN A 347 -17.73 17.21 6.26
CA ASN A 347 -17.55 17.17 4.82
C ASN A 347 -18.28 18.34 4.14
N PRO A 348 -17.60 19.16 3.30
CA PRO A 348 -18.19 20.34 2.69
C PRO A 348 -19.45 20.05 1.86
N SER A 349 -19.50 18.92 1.14
CA SER A 349 -20.66 18.54 0.33
C SER A 349 -21.86 18.17 1.22
N VAL A 350 -21.63 17.50 2.35
CA VAL A 350 -22.67 17.16 3.33
C VAL A 350 -23.27 18.43 3.94
N LEU A 351 -22.42 19.37 4.33
CA LEU A 351 -22.86 20.64 4.91
C LEU A 351 -23.61 21.50 3.90
N TYR A 352 -23.13 21.59 2.66
CA TYR A 352 -23.80 22.28 1.57
C TYR A 352 -25.20 21.70 1.30
N ASN A 353 -25.30 20.37 1.20
CA ASN A 353 -26.59 19.70 0.99
C ASN A 353 -27.56 19.96 2.15
N LYS A 354 -27.07 19.96 3.40
CA LYS A 354 -27.89 20.27 4.56
C LYS A 354 -28.54 21.64 4.46
N GLU A 355 -27.74 22.69 4.17
CA GLU A 355 -28.26 24.05 3.97
C GLU A 355 -29.26 24.14 2.81
N TYR A 356 -29.01 23.40 1.73
CA TYR A 356 -29.94 23.33 0.59
C TYR A 356 -31.29 22.78 1.00
N PHE A 357 -31.34 21.67 1.75
CA PHE A 357 -32.59 21.07 2.20
C PHE A 357 -33.31 21.92 3.25
N GLU A 358 -32.63 22.54 4.20
CA GLU A 358 -33.21 23.47 5.17
C GLU A 358 -33.94 24.63 4.47
N LYS A 359 -33.34 25.22 3.45
CA LYS A 359 -33.95 26.27 2.64
C LYS A 359 -35.14 25.78 1.81
N ARG A 360 -35.12 24.53 1.42
CA ARG A 360 -36.18 23.94 0.59
C ARG A 360 -37.40 23.58 1.43
N PHE A 361 -37.22 23.00 2.61
CA PHE A 361 -38.32 22.65 3.52
C PHE A 361 -38.93 23.89 4.22
N SER A 362 -38.18 24.99 4.39
CA SER A 362 -38.73 26.24 4.92
C SER A 362 -39.61 27.00 3.92
N LYS A 363 -39.64 26.61 2.64
CA LYS A 363 -40.46 27.23 1.59
C LYS A 363 -41.68 26.40 1.18
N SER A 364 -41.77 25.18 1.67
CA SER A 364 -42.95 24.29 1.53
C SER A 364 -43.85 24.36 2.75
#